data_1f6acc615cebe6990462e0dd39efce25
#
_entry.id   1f6acc615cebe6990462e0dd39efce25
#
_cell.length_a   1.000
_cell.length_b   1.000
_cell.length_c   1.000
_cell.angle_alpha   90.00
_cell.angle_beta   90.00
_cell.angle_gamma   90.00
#
_symmetry.space_group_name_H-M   'P 1'
#
loop_
_entity.id
_entity.type
_entity.pdbx_description
1 polymer ?
#
loop_
_entity_poly.entity_id
_entity_poly.type
_entity_poly.pdbx_seq_one_letter_code
_entity_poly.pdbx_strand_id
1 'polypeptide(L)'
;MRIPRIYHPETIHQLGTIALSEDAAGHIGRVLRMKEGQEVLLFDGSGAEFPAVISEVSKKNVLVDVTERVESNIESPLDLHLGQVISRGDKMEFTIQKSVELGVNTITPLISERCGVKLDQKRFEKKLAQWQKIAISACEQCGRNVVPEIRPIMSLEQWCQEEYDGLKLNLHPRAKYSINTLPTPVEKVRLLIGPEGGLSSEEIDMTREYQFEETLLGPRVLRTETXALTAITALQVRFGDLG
;
A
#
# COMPACT_ATOMS: atom_id res chain seq x y z
N MET A 1 14.29 22.09 8.37
CA MET A 1 14.43 21.02 7.37
C MET A 1 13.96 19.72 7.97
N ARG A 2 13.22 18.94 7.18
CA ARG A 2 12.65 17.69 7.66
C ARG A 2 13.73 16.62 7.81
N ILE A 3 13.71 15.87 8.91
CA ILE A 3 14.64 14.76 9.10
C ILE A 3 14.23 13.61 8.17
N PRO A 4 15.15 13.10 7.34
CA PRO A 4 14.78 12.03 6.43
C PRO A 4 14.37 10.76 7.17
N ARG A 5 13.33 10.11 6.67
CA ARG A 5 12.84 8.84 7.19
C ARG A 5 13.32 7.72 6.29
N ILE A 6 13.83 6.67 6.90
CA ILE A 6 14.51 5.58 6.16
C ILE A 6 14.01 4.24 6.68
N TYR A 7 13.54 3.40 5.77
CA TYR A 7 13.11 2.05 6.12
C TYR A 7 14.31 1.13 6.31
N HIS A 8 14.29 0.36 7.39
CA HIS A 8 15.29 -0.67 7.67
C HIS A 8 14.55 -2.01 7.72
N PRO A 9 14.87 -2.95 6.81
CA PRO A 9 14.04 -4.16 6.66
C PRO A 9 14.19 -5.20 7.77
N GLU A 10 15.20 -5.07 8.62
CA GLU A 10 15.41 -6.00 9.72
C GLU A 10 14.94 -5.37 11.02
N THR A 11 14.39 -6.21 11.91
CA THR A 11 13.90 -5.71 13.19
C THR A 11 15.03 -5.08 13.98
N ILE A 12 14.77 -3.90 14.53
CA ILE A 12 15.74 -3.20 15.38
C ILE A 12 15.45 -3.60 16.81
N HIS A 13 16.31 -4.46 17.36
CA HIS A 13 16.08 -5.04 18.69
C HIS A 13 16.64 -4.21 19.81
N GLN A 14 17.66 -3.41 19.54
CA GLN A 14 18.33 -2.67 20.60
C GLN A 14 18.97 -1.41 20.03
N LEU A 15 19.26 -0.47 20.92
CA LEU A 15 19.92 0.78 20.56
C LEU A 15 21.39 0.50 20.22
N GLY A 16 22.01 1.46 19.56
CA GLY A 16 23.42 1.36 19.21
C GLY A 16 23.65 1.37 17.73
N THR A 17 24.83 0.96 17.33
CA THR A 17 25.28 1.05 15.94
C THR A 17 24.68 -0.08 15.11
N ILE A 18 24.09 0.28 14.00
CA ILE A 18 23.63 -0.70 13.02
C ILE A 18 24.05 -0.28 11.62
N ALA A 19 24.20 -1.27 10.75
CA ALA A 19 24.49 -1.05 9.33
C ALA A 19 23.18 -1.04 8.57
N LEU A 20 22.98 -0.03 7.76
CA LEU A 20 21.77 0.06 6.96
C LEU A 20 21.84 -0.89 5.76
N SER A 21 20.67 -1.21 5.23
CA SER A 21 20.59 -2.04 4.03
C SER A 21 21.27 -1.35 2.86
N GLU A 22 21.58 -2.13 1.83
CA GLU A 22 22.22 -1.59 0.63
C GLU A 22 21.36 -0.50 -0.01
N ASP A 23 20.05 -0.73 -0.09
CA ASP A 23 19.13 0.26 -0.66
C ASP A 23 19.12 1.55 0.16
N ALA A 24 19.03 1.41 1.48
CA ALA A 24 19.01 2.58 2.36
C ALA A 24 20.33 3.32 2.31
N ALA A 25 21.44 2.59 2.32
CA ALA A 25 22.77 3.21 2.24
C ALA A 25 22.94 3.98 0.94
N GLY A 26 22.47 3.41 -0.17
CA GLY A 26 22.52 4.11 -1.44
C GLY A 26 21.68 5.36 -1.45
N HIS A 27 20.51 5.30 -0.86
CA HIS A 27 19.63 6.47 -0.78
C HIS A 27 20.29 7.59 0.02
N ILE A 28 20.85 7.25 1.17
CA ILE A 28 21.51 8.24 2.03
C ILE A 28 22.75 8.80 1.37
N GLY A 29 23.58 7.94 0.83
CA GLY A 29 24.89 8.38 0.30
C GLY A 29 24.80 9.04 -1.06
N ARG A 30 24.07 8.44 -1.99
CA ARG A 30 24.05 8.91 -3.36
C ARG A 30 22.94 9.90 -3.66
N VAL A 31 21.76 9.67 -3.10
CA VAL A 31 20.60 10.51 -3.43
C VAL A 31 20.53 11.71 -2.50
N LEU A 32 20.52 11.47 -1.20
CA LEU A 32 20.42 12.55 -0.22
C LEU A 32 21.75 13.18 0.13
N ARG A 33 22.86 12.49 -0.17
CA ARG A 33 24.22 12.98 0.05
C ARG A 33 24.42 13.44 1.49
N MET A 34 23.98 12.60 2.41
CA MET A 34 24.08 12.93 3.82
C MET A 34 25.46 12.61 4.36
N LYS A 35 25.80 13.22 5.48
CA LYS A 35 27.11 13.12 6.07
C LYS A 35 27.04 12.70 7.52
N GLU A 36 28.16 12.26 8.05
CA GLU A 36 28.29 11.91 9.48
C GLU A 36 27.79 13.06 10.33
N GLY A 37 27.09 12.69 11.40
CA GLY A 37 26.54 13.65 12.35
C GLY A 37 25.12 14.08 12.03
N GLN A 38 24.63 13.81 10.83
CA GLN A 38 23.28 14.20 10.48
C GLN A 38 22.26 13.18 10.99
N GLU A 39 21.06 13.68 11.25
CA GLU A 39 19.99 12.87 11.84
C GLU A 39 19.17 12.17 10.79
N VAL A 40 18.75 10.94 11.11
CA VAL A 40 17.76 10.22 10.32
C VAL A 40 16.76 9.60 11.29
N LEU A 41 15.60 9.27 10.76
CA LEU A 41 14.57 8.58 11.53
C LEU A 41 14.34 7.23 10.87
N LEU A 42 14.63 6.15 11.56
CA LEU A 42 14.45 4.80 11.01
C LEU A 42 13.09 4.26 11.41
N PHE A 43 12.57 3.36 10.59
CA PHE A 43 11.44 2.52 10.99
C PHE A 43 11.65 1.14 10.38
N ASP A 44 11.20 0.11 11.08
CA ASP A 44 11.48 -1.27 10.69
C ASP A 44 10.22 -2.07 10.41
N GLY A 45 9.07 -1.41 10.34
CA GLY A 45 7.80 -2.07 10.09
C GLY A 45 7.07 -2.51 11.34
N SER A 46 7.67 -2.32 12.50
CA SER A 46 7.06 -2.74 13.78
C SER A 46 6.02 -1.74 14.29
N GLY A 47 6.00 -0.54 13.73
CA GLY A 47 5.17 0.54 14.23
C GLY A 47 5.94 1.57 15.04
N ALA A 48 7.16 1.25 15.43
CA ALA A 48 7.98 2.19 16.19
C ALA A 48 8.87 3.00 15.26
N GLU A 49 9.33 4.14 15.77
CA GLU A 49 10.33 4.98 15.10
C GLU A 49 11.62 4.93 15.92
N PHE A 50 12.73 5.06 15.22
CA PHE A 50 14.05 4.98 15.83
C PHE A 50 14.91 6.16 15.39
N PRO A 51 14.92 7.24 16.17
CA PRO A 51 15.86 8.34 15.88
C PRO A 51 17.30 7.83 15.89
N ALA A 52 18.09 8.30 14.96
CA ALA A 52 19.46 7.85 14.79
C ALA A 52 20.32 8.96 14.23
N VAL A 53 21.62 8.80 14.38
CA VAL A 53 22.62 9.74 13.87
C VAL A 53 23.58 8.95 12.99
N ILE A 54 23.88 9.49 11.81
CA ILE A 54 24.82 8.84 10.89
C ILE A 54 26.22 8.89 11.51
N SER A 55 26.83 7.72 11.68
CA SER A 55 28.16 7.63 12.27
C SER A 55 29.25 7.37 11.24
N GLU A 56 28.92 6.80 10.07
CA GLU A 56 29.90 6.53 9.04
C GLU A 56 29.22 6.43 7.69
N VAL A 57 29.81 7.09 6.70
CA VAL A 57 29.37 6.96 5.29
C VAL A 57 30.57 6.55 4.48
N SER A 58 30.47 5.41 3.79
CA SER A 58 31.48 4.96 2.85
C SER A 58 30.81 4.57 1.55
N LYS A 59 31.61 4.14 0.58
CA LYS A 59 31.07 3.80 -0.74
C LYS A 59 30.00 2.69 -0.65
N LYS A 60 30.20 1.73 0.25
CA LYS A 60 29.34 0.56 0.30
C LYS A 60 28.43 0.51 1.53
N ASN A 61 28.78 1.23 2.58
CA ASN A 61 28.12 1.10 3.85
C ASN A 61 27.74 2.44 4.44
N VAL A 62 26.61 2.46 5.13
CA VAL A 62 26.26 3.56 6.02
C VAL A 62 25.94 2.96 7.35
N LEU A 63 26.63 3.46 8.40
CA LEU A 63 26.36 3.07 9.78
C LEU A 63 25.64 4.20 10.48
N VAL A 64 24.68 3.83 11.33
CA VAL A 64 23.97 4.82 12.14
C VAL A 64 23.98 4.36 13.59
N ASP A 65 23.93 5.31 14.51
CA ASP A 65 23.74 5.04 15.92
C ASP A 65 22.30 5.31 16.27
N VAL A 66 21.58 4.25 16.62
CA VAL A 66 20.19 4.35 17.03
C VAL A 66 20.17 4.80 18.48
N THR A 67 19.56 5.95 18.73
CA THR A 67 19.63 6.57 20.04
C THR A 67 18.38 6.37 20.88
N GLU A 68 17.26 5.99 20.25
CA GLU A 68 15.98 5.96 20.96
C GLU A 68 15.01 5.07 20.21
N ARG A 69 14.03 4.51 20.93
CA ARG A 69 12.88 3.86 20.34
C ARG A 69 11.64 4.64 20.74
N VAL A 70 10.83 5.06 19.77
CA VAL A 70 9.65 5.87 20.03
C VAL A 70 8.43 5.14 19.49
N GLU A 71 7.43 4.92 20.33
CA GLU A 71 6.17 4.36 19.87
C GLU A 71 5.38 5.46 19.17
N SER A 72 4.95 5.16 17.96
CA SER A 72 4.22 6.15 17.16
C SER A 72 3.28 5.42 16.20
N ASN A 73 2.00 5.56 16.44
CA ASN A 73 1.00 4.84 15.64
C ASN A 73 0.08 5.83 14.94
N ILE A 74 0.23 5.90 13.61
CA ILE A 74 -0.68 6.69 12.78
C ILE A 74 -1.46 5.79 11.83
N GLU A 75 -1.61 4.51 12.19
CA GLU A 75 -2.36 3.57 11.35
C GLU A 75 -3.86 3.74 11.60
N SER A 76 -4.63 3.64 10.51
CA SER A 76 -6.08 3.70 10.59
C SER A 76 -6.63 2.50 11.36
N PRO A 77 -7.71 2.66 12.11
CA PRO A 77 -8.37 1.51 12.71
C PRO A 77 -9.07 0.62 11.69
N LEU A 78 -9.29 1.11 10.48
CA LEU A 78 -9.91 0.32 9.42
C LEU A 78 -8.86 -0.53 8.72
N ASP A 79 -9.05 -1.84 8.70
CA ASP A 79 -8.18 -2.75 7.97
C ASP A 79 -8.67 -2.83 6.52
N LEU A 80 -7.92 -2.20 5.63
CA LEU A 80 -8.34 -2.03 4.24
C LEU A 80 -7.41 -2.77 3.29
N HIS A 81 -7.97 -3.71 2.55
CA HIS A 81 -7.25 -4.55 1.59
C HIS A 81 -7.72 -4.18 0.20
N LEU A 82 -6.83 -3.65 -0.61
CA LEU A 82 -7.14 -3.26 -1.99
C LEU A 82 -6.79 -4.40 -2.94
N GLY A 83 -7.78 -4.90 -3.67
CA GLY A 83 -7.54 -5.78 -4.81
C GLY A 83 -7.61 -4.95 -6.07
N GLN A 84 -6.46 -4.64 -6.62
CA GLN A 84 -6.36 -3.76 -7.79
C GLN A 84 -6.03 -4.57 -9.02
N VAL A 85 -6.92 -4.59 -9.99
CA VAL A 85 -6.58 -5.19 -11.27
C VAL A 85 -5.46 -4.35 -11.88
N ILE A 86 -4.41 -5.03 -12.37
CA ILE A 86 -3.21 -4.36 -12.83
C ILE A 86 -3.54 -3.36 -13.93
N SER A 87 -3.16 -2.11 -13.72
CA SER A 87 -3.34 -1.03 -14.68
C SER A 87 -2.09 -0.89 -15.53
N ARG A 88 -2.26 -0.27 -16.69
CA ARG A 88 -1.15 -0.08 -17.61
C ARG A 88 -0.22 1.02 -17.14
N GLY A 89 1.05 0.83 -17.41
CA GLY A 89 2.07 1.83 -17.22
C GLY A 89 2.19 2.30 -15.78
N ASP A 90 2.45 3.57 -15.62
CA ASP A 90 2.70 4.18 -14.33
C ASP A 90 1.42 4.42 -13.51
N LYS A 91 0.25 4.11 -14.05
CA LYS A 91 -0.99 4.22 -13.27
C LYS A 91 -0.99 3.28 -12.09
N MET A 92 -0.46 2.06 -12.28
CA MET A 92 -0.37 1.11 -11.17
C MET A 92 0.53 1.65 -10.05
N GLU A 93 1.68 2.23 -10.43
CA GLU A 93 2.59 2.81 -9.46
C GLU A 93 1.94 3.97 -8.71
N PHE A 94 1.23 4.83 -9.43
CA PHE A 94 0.50 5.94 -8.84
C PHE A 94 -0.53 5.44 -7.83
N THR A 95 -1.30 4.43 -8.23
CA THR A 95 -2.33 3.88 -7.35
C THR A 95 -1.72 3.32 -6.08
N ILE A 96 -0.62 2.57 -6.19
CA ILE A 96 0.03 1.99 -5.03
C ILE A 96 0.54 3.10 -4.10
N GLN A 97 1.24 4.08 -4.66
CA GLN A 97 1.80 5.17 -3.86
C GLN A 97 0.70 5.89 -3.07
N LYS A 98 -0.36 6.27 -3.76
CA LYS A 98 -1.41 7.06 -3.11
C LYS A 98 -2.26 6.21 -2.17
N SER A 99 -2.45 4.93 -2.50
CA SER A 99 -3.18 4.04 -1.59
C SER A 99 -2.44 3.90 -0.25
N VAL A 100 -1.11 3.82 -0.30
CA VAL A 100 -0.32 3.77 0.93
C VAL A 100 -0.53 5.04 1.75
N GLU A 101 -0.45 6.21 1.10
CA GLU A 101 -0.69 7.48 1.79
C GLU A 101 -2.06 7.52 2.46
N LEU A 102 -3.04 6.86 1.85
CA LEU A 102 -4.42 6.88 2.34
C LEU A 102 -4.73 5.76 3.33
N GLY A 103 -3.72 4.99 3.72
CA GLY A 103 -3.87 4.07 4.84
C GLY A 103 -4.17 2.62 4.51
N VAL A 104 -4.05 2.23 3.24
CA VAL A 104 -4.29 0.83 2.86
C VAL A 104 -3.24 -0.07 3.51
N ASN A 105 -3.67 -1.25 3.99
CA ASN A 105 -2.80 -2.18 4.71
C ASN A 105 -2.22 -3.26 3.81
N THR A 106 -3.00 -3.68 2.80
CA THR A 106 -2.62 -4.79 1.92
C THR A 106 -3.08 -4.49 0.53
N ILE A 107 -2.25 -4.78 -0.46
CA ILE A 107 -2.61 -4.64 -1.87
C ILE A 107 -2.35 -5.97 -2.56
N THR A 108 -3.37 -6.51 -3.23
CA THR A 108 -3.20 -7.69 -4.07
C THR A 108 -3.38 -7.25 -5.53
N PRO A 109 -2.31 -7.33 -6.33
CA PRO A 109 -2.45 -7.06 -7.77
C PRO A 109 -3.16 -8.22 -8.45
N LEU A 110 -4.13 -7.93 -9.29
CA LEU A 110 -5.02 -8.94 -9.86
C LEU A 110 -4.94 -8.97 -11.37
N ILE A 111 -5.14 -10.15 -11.93
CA ILE A 111 -5.30 -10.36 -13.36
C ILE A 111 -6.77 -10.67 -13.64
N SER A 112 -7.36 -9.92 -14.56
CA SER A 112 -8.73 -10.15 -15.01
C SER A 112 -8.75 -10.25 -16.54
N GLU A 113 -9.92 -10.55 -17.10
CA GLU A 113 -10.04 -10.78 -18.55
C GLU A 113 -9.57 -9.58 -19.36
N ARG A 114 -9.91 -8.38 -18.92
CA ARG A 114 -9.68 -7.17 -19.71
C ARG A 114 -8.55 -6.30 -19.15
N CYS A 115 -7.65 -6.89 -18.39
CA CYS A 115 -6.60 -6.06 -17.79
C CYS A 115 -5.56 -5.57 -18.82
N GLY A 116 -5.47 -6.26 -19.96
CA GLY A 116 -4.59 -5.80 -21.01
C GLY A 116 -3.11 -5.92 -20.74
N VAL A 117 -2.76 -6.56 -19.64
CA VAL A 117 -1.36 -6.74 -19.24
C VAL A 117 -1.07 -8.24 -19.26
N LYS A 118 -0.08 -8.63 -20.04
CA LYS A 118 0.35 -10.02 -20.08
C LYS A 118 1.75 -10.08 -19.50
N LEU A 119 1.88 -10.73 -18.36
CA LEU A 119 3.15 -10.84 -17.67
C LEU A 119 3.48 -12.32 -17.45
N ASP A 120 4.74 -12.64 -17.61
CA ASP A 120 5.19 -13.97 -17.25
C ASP A 120 5.72 -13.97 -15.82
N GLN A 121 6.10 -15.14 -15.32
CA GLN A 121 6.47 -15.28 -13.93
C GLN A 121 7.67 -14.40 -13.54
N LYS A 122 8.64 -14.27 -14.43
CA LYS A 122 9.81 -13.43 -14.16
C LYS A 122 9.41 -11.97 -14.07
N ARG A 123 8.55 -11.52 -14.97
CA ARG A 123 8.06 -10.13 -14.93
C ARG A 123 7.22 -9.89 -13.70
N PHE A 124 6.44 -10.88 -13.26
CA PHE A 124 5.66 -10.77 -12.03
C PHE A 124 6.58 -10.47 -10.85
N GLU A 125 7.64 -11.25 -10.71
CA GLU A 125 8.55 -11.07 -9.58
C GLU A 125 9.22 -9.70 -9.61
N LYS A 126 9.63 -9.27 -10.80
CA LYS A 126 10.27 -7.97 -10.96
C LYS A 126 9.30 -6.84 -10.62
N LYS A 127 8.06 -6.95 -11.10
CA LYS A 127 7.05 -5.93 -10.83
C LYS A 127 6.72 -5.87 -9.35
N LEU A 128 6.59 -7.02 -8.69
CA LEU A 128 6.29 -7.04 -7.26
C LEU A 128 7.39 -6.36 -6.45
N ALA A 129 8.64 -6.64 -6.79
CA ALA A 129 9.76 -5.98 -6.10
C ALA A 129 9.71 -4.48 -6.31
N GLN A 130 9.42 -4.04 -7.52
CA GLN A 130 9.29 -2.61 -7.83
C GLN A 130 8.16 -1.98 -7.04
N TRP A 131 7.00 -2.62 -7.02
CA TRP A 131 5.84 -2.09 -6.31
C TRP A 131 6.07 -2.05 -4.80
N GLN A 132 6.76 -3.04 -4.25
CA GLN A 132 7.07 -3.03 -2.83
C GLN A 132 7.99 -1.85 -2.48
N LYS A 133 8.93 -1.54 -3.35
CA LYS A 133 9.79 -0.37 -3.14
C LYS A 133 8.99 0.93 -3.18
N ILE A 134 7.97 1.00 -4.02
CA ILE A 134 7.10 2.17 -4.07
C ILE A 134 6.33 2.31 -2.76
N ALA A 135 5.83 1.20 -2.22
CA ALA A 135 5.12 1.24 -0.94
C ALA A 135 6.05 1.72 0.18
N ILE A 136 7.29 1.22 0.19
CA ILE A 136 8.28 1.65 1.19
C ILE A 136 8.54 3.16 1.06
N SER A 137 8.78 3.63 -0.16
CA SER A 137 9.06 5.03 -0.39
C SER A 137 7.88 5.92 0.03
N ALA A 138 6.66 5.45 -0.22
CA ALA A 138 5.47 6.18 0.20
C ALA A 138 5.40 6.28 1.72
N CYS A 139 5.76 5.21 2.43
CA CYS A 139 5.80 5.23 3.90
C CYS A 139 6.87 6.20 4.40
N GLU A 140 8.02 6.23 3.74
CA GLU A 140 9.07 7.18 4.12
C GLU A 140 8.57 8.61 4.00
N GLN A 141 7.77 8.88 2.99
CA GLN A 141 7.27 10.24 2.75
C GLN A 141 6.10 10.59 3.66
N CYS A 142 5.16 9.68 3.87
CA CYS A 142 3.89 10.02 4.55
C CYS A 142 3.94 9.82 6.05
N GLY A 143 4.97 9.19 6.57
CA GLY A 143 5.14 9.04 8.02
C GLY A 143 4.67 7.73 8.60
N ARG A 144 4.20 6.81 7.77
CA ARG A 144 3.77 5.51 8.28
C ARG A 144 4.96 4.65 8.68
N ASN A 145 4.83 3.97 9.80
CA ASN A 145 5.89 3.08 10.31
C ASN A 145 5.59 1.62 10.08
N VAL A 146 4.46 1.32 9.43
CA VAL A 146 4.09 -0.03 9.04
C VAL A 146 3.98 -0.03 7.52
N VAL A 147 4.75 -0.89 6.86
CA VAL A 147 4.76 -0.93 5.39
C VAL A 147 3.66 -1.88 4.92
N PRO A 148 2.75 -1.40 4.06
CA PRO A 148 1.73 -2.30 3.51
C PRO A 148 2.35 -3.45 2.74
N GLU A 149 1.69 -4.59 2.81
CA GLU A 149 2.12 -5.77 2.08
C GLU A 149 1.59 -5.71 0.65
N ILE A 150 2.50 -5.90 -0.32
CA ILE A 150 2.09 -6.13 -1.71
C ILE A 150 2.13 -7.64 -1.92
N ARG A 151 0.96 -8.25 -2.04
CA ARG A 151 0.85 -9.70 -2.14
C ARG A 151 1.22 -10.18 -3.55
N PRO A 152 1.52 -11.48 -3.70
CA PRO A 152 1.78 -12.00 -5.03
C PRO A 152 0.61 -11.77 -5.99
N ILE A 153 0.92 -11.57 -7.26
CA ILE A 153 -0.10 -11.39 -8.30
C ILE A 153 -0.91 -12.67 -8.42
N MET A 154 -2.22 -12.53 -8.48
CA MET A 154 -3.09 -13.69 -8.64
C MET A 154 -4.29 -13.33 -9.52
N SER A 155 -5.00 -14.36 -9.97
CA SER A 155 -6.19 -14.11 -10.76
C SER A 155 -7.31 -13.56 -9.87
N LEU A 156 -8.22 -12.81 -10.50
CA LEU A 156 -9.40 -12.32 -9.79
C LEU A 156 -10.19 -13.48 -9.18
N GLU A 157 -10.32 -14.58 -9.91
CA GLU A 157 -11.08 -15.73 -9.41
C GLU A 157 -10.43 -16.30 -8.15
N GLN A 158 -9.12 -16.49 -8.15
CA GLN A 158 -8.43 -17.01 -6.97
C GLN A 158 -8.62 -16.10 -5.77
N TRP A 159 -8.54 -14.80 -6.00
CA TRP A 159 -8.70 -13.83 -4.91
C TRP A 159 -10.10 -13.87 -4.34
N CYS A 160 -11.12 -13.94 -5.20
CA CYS A 160 -12.51 -14.01 -4.76
C CYS A 160 -12.79 -15.28 -3.96
N GLN A 161 -12.07 -16.36 -4.25
CA GLN A 161 -12.26 -17.63 -3.54
C GLN A 161 -11.67 -17.63 -2.15
N GLU A 162 -10.80 -16.70 -1.84
CA GLU A 162 -10.20 -16.65 -0.50
C GLU A 162 -11.25 -16.32 0.55
N GLU A 163 -11.16 -17.00 1.68
CA GLU A 163 -12.02 -16.66 2.81
C GLU A 163 -11.63 -15.30 3.35
N TYR A 164 -12.63 -14.50 3.68
CA TYR A 164 -12.40 -13.18 4.21
C TYR A 164 -13.49 -12.81 5.21
N ASP A 165 -13.08 -12.42 6.39
CA ASP A 165 -13.99 -12.07 7.48
C ASP A 165 -14.13 -10.56 7.55
N GLY A 166 -14.87 -10.00 6.62
CA GLY A 166 -15.08 -8.57 6.54
C GLY A 166 -15.98 -8.22 5.37
N LEU A 167 -16.14 -6.93 5.17
CA LEU A 167 -16.98 -6.43 4.08
C LEU A 167 -16.21 -6.50 2.76
N LYS A 168 -16.82 -7.06 1.73
CA LYS A 168 -16.23 -7.13 0.40
C LYS A 168 -17.01 -6.21 -0.54
N LEU A 169 -16.31 -5.29 -1.18
CA LEU A 169 -16.94 -4.26 -2.02
C LEU A 169 -16.42 -4.31 -3.44
N ASN A 170 -17.35 -4.16 -4.39
CA ASN A 170 -17.07 -3.98 -5.80
C ASN A 170 -17.79 -2.71 -6.25
N LEU A 171 -17.06 -1.78 -6.85
CA LEU A 171 -17.70 -0.55 -7.32
C LEU A 171 -18.44 -0.80 -8.63
N HIS A 172 -19.68 -0.36 -8.68
CA HIS A 172 -20.53 -0.64 -9.83
C HIS A 172 -21.46 0.55 -10.07
N PRO A 173 -21.56 1.02 -11.34
CA PRO A 173 -22.36 2.23 -11.60
C PRO A 173 -23.86 2.06 -11.40
N ARG A 174 -24.34 0.83 -11.33
CA ARG A 174 -25.79 0.57 -11.16
C ARG A 174 -26.10 -0.05 -9.80
N ALA A 175 -25.19 0.13 -8.83
CA ALA A 175 -25.40 -0.44 -7.51
C ALA A 175 -26.55 0.26 -6.77
N LYS A 176 -27.22 -0.50 -5.91
CA LYS A 176 -28.29 0.05 -5.08
C LYS A 176 -27.76 0.84 -3.90
N TYR A 177 -26.61 0.47 -3.37
CA TYR A 177 -26.06 1.05 -2.14
C TYR A 177 -24.92 1.96 -2.44
N SER A 178 -24.82 3.02 -1.68
CA SER A 178 -23.67 3.92 -1.71
C SER A 178 -22.80 3.67 -0.48
N ILE A 179 -21.65 4.32 -0.45
CA ILE A 179 -20.79 4.28 0.73
C ILE A 179 -21.58 4.70 1.98
N ASN A 180 -22.47 5.68 1.83
CA ASN A 180 -23.23 6.19 2.97
C ASN A 180 -24.23 5.20 3.53
N THR A 181 -24.67 4.22 2.74
CA THR A 181 -25.70 3.28 3.19
C THR A 181 -25.13 1.92 3.52
N LEU A 182 -23.81 1.77 3.51
CA LEU A 182 -23.20 0.51 3.95
C LEU A 182 -23.48 0.29 5.43
N PRO A 183 -23.64 -0.97 5.84
CA PRO A 183 -23.91 -1.24 7.26
C PRO A 183 -22.74 -0.89 8.16
N THR A 184 -23.04 -0.53 9.39
CA THR A 184 -22.04 -0.22 10.40
C THR A 184 -22.22 -1.16 11.59
N PRO A 185 -21.18 -1.44 12.36
CA PRO A 185 -19.79 -0.99 12.19
C PRO A 185 -19.04 -1.82 11.15
N VAL A 186 -18.00 -1.24 10.58
CA VAL A 186 -17.13 -1.93 9.63
C VAL A 186 -15.69 -1.77 10.09
N GLU A 187 -14.99 -2.89 10.27
CA GLU A 187 -13.62 -2.90 10.72
C GLU A 187 -12.64 -3.40 9.67
N LYS A 188 -13.14 -4.21 8.73
CA LYS A 188 -12.30 -4.81 7.68
C LYS A 188 -13.02 -4.72 6.35
N VAL A 189 -12.32 -4.28 5.33
CA VAL A 189 -12.89 -4.16 3.98
C VAL A 189 -11.91 -4.71 2.95
N ARG A 190 -12.42 -5.55 2.04
CA ARG A 190 -11.76 -5.88 0.78
C ARG A 190 -12.42 -5.07 -0.31
N LEU A 191 -11.63 -4.26 -1.01
CA LEU A 191 -12.12 -3.36 -2.05
C LEU A 191 -11.58 -3.82 -3.40
N LEU A 192 -12.45 -4.16 -4.32
CA LEU A 192 -12.07 -4.59 -5.66
C LEU A 192 -12.19 -3.44 -6.63
N ILE A 193 -11.10 -3.17 -7.35
CA ILE A 193 -11.08 -2.14 -8.39
C ILE A 193 -10.69 -2.80 -9.71
N GLY A 194 -11.56 -2.68 -10.70
CA GLY A 194 -11.34 -3.28 -12.01
C GLY A 194 -10.37 -2.51 -12.88
N PRO A 195 -10.08 -3.05 -14.06
CA PRO A 195 -9.14 -2.42 -14.99
C PRO A 195 -9.81 -1.33 -15.81
N GLU A 196 -9.04 -0.68 -16.67
CA GLU A 196 -9.54 0.37 -17.54
C GLU A 196 -10.71 -0.12 -18.40
N GLY A 197 -10.64 -1.38 -18.85
CA GLY A 197 -11.72 -1.95 -19.67
C GLY A 197 -12.89 -2.49 -18.87
N GLY A 198 -12.85 -2.40 -17.54
CA GLY A 198 -13.91 -2.92 -16.70
C GLY A 198 -13.83 -4.43 -16.49
N LEU A 199 -14.68 -4.94 -15.64
CA LEU A 199 -14.84 -6.38 -15.45
C LEU A 199 -15.86 -6.91 -16.45
N SER A 200 -15.67 -8.15 -16.90
CA SER A 200 -16.66 -8.77 -17.78
C SER A 200 -17.92 -9.08 -16.98
N SER A 201 -19.03 -9.33 -17.71
CA SER A 201 -20.28 -9.68 -17.03
C SER A 201 -20.13 -10.97 -16.23
N GLU A 202 -19.36 -11.93 -16.76
CA GLU A 202 -19.10 -13.17 -16.03
C GLU A 202 -18.33 -12.92 -14.76
N GLU A 203 -17.36 -12.01 -14.80
CA GLU A 203 -16.59 -11.66 -13.62
C GLU A 203 -17.46 -10.95 -12.58
N ILE A 204 -18.33 -10.06 -13.03
CA ILE A 204 -19.25 -9.39 -12.11
C ILE A 204 -20.16 -10.41 -11.42
N ASP A 205 -20.68 -11.37 -12.19
CA ASP A 205 -21.52 -12.43 -11.61
C ASP A 205 -20.72 -13.23 -10.59
N MET A 206 -19.46 -13.52 -10.89
CA MET A 206 -18.60 -14.24 -9.96
C MET A 206 -18.42 -13.48 -8.65
N THR A 207 -18.19 -12.18 -8.73
CA THR A 207 -18.03 -11.39 -7.51
C THR A 207 -19.29 -11.44 -6.66
N ARG A 208 -20.47 -11.45 -7.29
CA ARG A 208 -21.73 -11.59 -6.54
C ARG A 208 -21.81 -12.93 -5.84
N GLU A 209 -21.39 -14.00 -6.53
CA GLU A 209 -21.39 -15.35 -5.93
C GLU A 209 -20.52 -15.41 -4.69
N TYR A 210 -19.42 -14.67 -4.69
CA TYR A 210 -18.51 -14.64 -3.55
C TYR A 210 -18.83 -13.49 -2.61
N GLN A 211 -20.04 -12.92 -2.75
CA GLN A 211 -20.64 -12.01 -1.78
C GLN A 211 -19.97 -10.65 -1.69
N PHE A 212 -19.44 -10.18 -2.80
CA PHE A 212 -19.05 -8.78 -2.92
C PHE A 212 -20.32 -7.93 -3.01
N GLU A 213 -20.40 -6.90 -2.19
CA GLU A 213 -21.49 -5.93 -2.26
C GLU A 213 -21.14 -4.88 -3.32
N GLU A 214 -22.09 -4.67 -4.23
CA GLU A 214 -21.90 -3.63 -5.24
C GLU A 214 -22.22 -2.28 -4.62
N THR A 215 -21.35 -1.31 -4.85
CA THR A 215 -21.44 -0.02 -4.21
C THR A 215 -21.29 1.08 -5.24
N LEU A 216 -22.12 2.10 -5.13
CA LEU A 216 -22.12 3.25 -6.03
C LEU A 216 -21.22 4.35 -5.47
N LEU A 217 -20.43 4.93 -6.34
CA LEU A 217 -19.53 6.01 -5.95
C LEU A 217 -19.77 7.19 -6.89
N GLY A 218 -20.87 7.89 -6.67
CA GLY A 218 -21.24 9.05 -7.45
C GLY A 218 -21.76 8.70 -8.84
N PRO A 219 -22.16 9.71 -9.61
CA PRO A 219 -22.80 9.48 -10.89
C PRO A 219 -21.86 9.49 -12.09
N ARG A 220 -20.60 9.90 -11.90
CA ARG A 220 -19.67 10.01 -13.02
C ARG A 220 -18.85 8.73 -13.18
N VAL A 221 -18.37 8.47 -14.38
CA VAL A 221 -17.45 7.37 -14.63
C VAL A 221 -16.05 7.83 -14.24
N LEU A 222 -15.44 7.11 -13.30
CA LEU A 222 -14.10 7.45 -12.82
C LEU A 222 -13.08 6.49 -13.42
N ARG A 223 -11.90 7.00 -13.72
CA ARG A 223 -10.80 6.14 -14.14
C ARG A 223 -10.40 5.23 -12.98
N THR A 224 -9.77 4.12 -13.30
CA THR A 224 -9.46 3.10 -12.31
C THR A 224 -8.65 3.66 -11.14
N GLU A 225 -7.64 4.50 -11.41
CA GLU A 225 -6.85 5.11 -10.34
C GLU A 225 -7.67 6.12 -9.54
N THR A 226 -8.37 6.84 -10.19
CA THR A 226 -9.23 7.75 -9.44
C THR A 226 -10.08 6.96 -8.46
N UNK A 227 -11.06 5.70 -8.97
CA UNK A 227 -11.91 4.90 -8.31
C UNK A 227 -11.34 4.40 -7.13
N ALA A 228 -10.18 3.95 -7.34
CA ALA A 228 -9.53 3.38 -6.17
C ALA A 228 -9.35 4.40 -5.06
N LEU A 229 -8.73 5.52 -5.37
CA LEU A 229 -8.39 6.50 -4.34
C LEU A 229 -9.63 7.14 -3.74
N THR A 230 -10.64 7.38 -4.56
CA THR A 230 -11.89 7.97 -4.08
C THR A 230 -12.60 7.00 -3.12
N ALA A 231 -12.66 5.73 -3.48
CA ALA A 231 -13.30 4.74 -2.63
C ALA A 231 -12.55 4.57 -1.31
N ILE A 232 -11.21 4.50 -1.39
CA ILE A 232 -10.40 4.39 -0.17
C ILE A 232 -10.63 5.59 0.74
N THR A 233 -10.63 6.79 0.16
CA THR A 233 -10.86 8.01 0.95
C THR A 233 -12.24 7.98 1.61
N ALA A 234 -13.27 7.61 0.85
CA ALA A 234 -14.62 7.56 1.38
C ALA A 234 -14.73 6.56 2.53
N LEU A 235 -14.09 5.40 2.38
CA LEU A 235 -14.11 4.39 3.44
C LEU A 235 -13.35 4.88 4.68
N GLN A 236 -12.23 5.56 4.49
CA GLN A 236 -11.48 6.09 5.61
C GLN A 236 -12.22 7.22 6.32
N VAL A 237 -12.97 8.03 5.58
CA VAL A 237 -13.78 9.08 6.20
C VAL A 237 -14.88 8.46 7.03
N ARG A 238 -15.52 7.43 6.50
CA ARG A 238 -16.68 6.85 7.18
C ARG A 238 -16.31 5.88 8.29
N PHE A 239 -15.30 5.05 8.09
CA PHE A 239 -14.98 3.96 9.02
C PHE A 239 -13.57 4.02 9.58
N GLY A 240 -12.73 4.92 9.08
CA GLY A 240 -11.33 4.96 9.44
C GLY A 240 -10.91 6.28 10.07
N ASP A 241 -9.80 6.84 9.59
CA ASP A 241 -9.14 7.95 10.29
C ASP A 241 -9.16 9.28 9.53
N LEU A 242 -9.92 9.41 8.45
CA LEU A 242 -9.98 10.68 7.71
C LEU A 242 -11.25 11.49 7.99
N GLY A 243 -12.08 11.03 8.89
CA GLY A 243 -13.32 11.74 9.25
C GLY A 243 -13.25 12.51 10.55
#